data_b6f7fdf831891bd215d2211f80709b91
#
_entry.id   b6f7fdf831891bd215d2211f80709b91
#
_cell.length_a   1.000
_cell.length_b   1.000
_cell.length_c   1.000
_cell.angle_alpha   90.00
_cell.angle_beta   90.00
_cell.angle_gamma   90.00
#
_symmetry.space_group_name_H-M   'P 1'
#
loop_
_entity.id
_entity.type
_entity.pdbx_description
1 polymer ?
#
loop_
_entity_poly.entity_id
_entity_poly.type
_entity_poly.pdbx_seq_one_letter_code
_entity_poly.pdbx_strand_id
1 'polypeptide(L)'
;MSDGDVSVEAAAWVESNWDPDLAVGEWWVRLADAGYSHPTLPESAGGRGYSRSQNSALRQALADASALGPPSGLGMMLAAPTIAAHGAPEQIDAHVRPIITGAEAWCQLFSEPNAGSDLASLQTSAIRDGDEFVVNGQKVWTSGGKIADKGMLIARTDPSLPKHAGISWFAFDMHQDGVDIRPLTEMTGRAIFNEVFIDDARVPAADLIGDDGNGWRIANDTLMFERMSLGANPVPLPSCAPGTVANNHERRAGDIVDRGRSGEDGVPQPNLSYWKRLVDYAKANGTLDDPVVRDQFVAFYQLIEVNRLTAMRSRSKDASKVSPNIGKLMMSELYRLGRELGATVLGPRATLSTERGSFEAQVQELILFSPGPAIYGGTDQIQQNIIGERGLGLPREPGPAKDTPFNELPMN
;
A
#
# COMPACT_ATOMS: atom_id res chain seq x y z
N MET A 1 -2.55 2.03 28.67
CA MET A 1 -2.16 3.46 28.52
C MET A 1 -3.24 4.20 27.77
N SER A 2 -3.60 5.42 28.18
CA SER A 2 -4.48 6.30 27.40
C SER A 2 -3.72 6.94 26.23
N ASP A 3 -4.43 7.50 25.25
CA ASP A 3 -3.78 8.22 24.14
C ASP A 3 -2.95 9.41 24.62
N GLY A 4 -3.37 10.05 25.73
CA GLY A 4 -2.62 11.15 26.36
C GLY A 4 -1.30 10.69 26.98
N ASP A 5 -1.30 9.52 27.62
CA ASP A 5 -0.07 8.95 28.22
C ASP A 5 0.95 8.60 27.12
N VAL A 6 0.47 8.03 26.01
CA VAL A 6 1.31 7.72 24.84
C VAL A 6 1.90 8.97 24.24
N SER A 7 1.11 10.05 24.10
CA SER A 7 1.60 11.32 23.55
C SER A 7 2.76 11.90 24.37
N VAL A 8 2.64 11.87 25.71
CA VAL A 8 3.69 12.39 26.61
C VAL A 8 4.94 11.50 26.58
N GLU A 9 4.77 10.18 26.65
CA GLU A 9 5.88 9.23 26.57
C GLU A 9 6.62 9.34 25.25
N ALA A 10 5.87 9.37 24.13
CA ALA A 10 6.44 9.48 22.79
C ALA A 10 7.22 10.80 22.62
N ALA A 11 6.66 11.92 23.07
CA ALA A 11 7.34 13.22 22.96
C ALA A 11 8.67 13.22 23.74
N ALA A 12 8.68 12.75 24.98
CA ALA A 12 9.90 12.65 25.80
C ALA A 12 10.93 11.70 25.19
N TRP A 13 10.48 10.56 24.62
CA TRP A 13 11.38 9.63 23.96
C TRP A 13 11.99 10.23 22.69
N VAL A 14 11.20 10.91 21.84
CA VAL A 14 11.66 11.56 20.63
C VAL A 14 12.68 12.65 20.98
N GLU A 15 12.39 13.51 21.96
CA GLU A 15 13.30 14.55 22.42
C GLU A 15 14.66 14.00 22.85
N SER A 16 14.68 12.82 23.48
CA SER A 16 15.91 12.19 24.00
C SER A 16 16.69 11.38 22.96
N ASN A 17 16.06 10.99 21.83
CA ASN A 17 16.63 10.02 20.89
C ASN A 17 16.77 10.54 19.46
N TRP A 18 15.98 11.57 19.08
CA TRP A 18 16.06 12.14 17.76
C TRP A 18 17.22 13.13 17.63
N ASP A 19 18.03 12.89 16.63
CA ASP A 19 19.09 13.84 16.20
C ASP A 19 19.13 13.81 14.66
N PRO A 20 18.98 14.95 13.97
CA PRO A 20 19.03 15.02 12.51
C PRO A 20 20.40 14.63 11.93
N ASP A 21 21.45 14.58 12.73
CA ASP A 21 22.80 14.16 12.32
C ASP A 21 22.99 12.64 12.32
N LEU A 22 22.04 11.88 12.88
CA LEU A 22 22.06 10.42 12.82
C LEU A 22 21.98 9.91 11.37
N ALA A 23 22.60 8.75 11.13
CA ALA A 23 22.32 7.97 9.95
C ALA A 23 20.86 7.45 9.96
N VAL A 24 20.22 7.40 8.80
CA VAL A 24 18.84 6.89 8.66
C VAL A 24 18.69 5.50 9.29
N GLY A 25 19.62 4.58 9.01
CA GLY A 25 19.60 3.23 9.55
C GLY A 25 19.71 3.20 11.07
N GLU A 26 20.57 4.04 11.66
CA GLU A 26 20.69 4.15 13.12
C GLU A 26 19.37 4.65 13.76
N TRP A 27 18.76 5.67 13.16
CA TRP A 27 17.46 6.17 13.62
C TRP A 27 16.37 5.10 13.55
N TRP A 28 16.30 4.37 12.43
CA TRP A 28 15.30 3.32 12.26
C TRP A 28 15.48 2.14 13.22
N VAL A 29 16.72 1.79 13.54
CA VAL A 29 17.03 0.80 14.58
C VAL A 29 16.56 1.28 15.95
N ARG A 30 16.82 2.55 16.32
CA ARG A 30 16.31 3.13 17.58
C ARG A 30 14.78 3.07 17.66
N LEU A 31 14.08 3.42 16.57
CA LEU A 31 12.61 3.31 16.49
C LEU A 31 12.16 1.86 16.67
N ALA A 32 12.82 0.91 16.03
CA ALA A 32 12.47 -0.51 16.10
C ALA A 32 12.71 -1.06 17.52
N ASP A 33 13.84 -0.76 18.13
CA ASP A 33 14.17 -1.22 19.49
C ASP A 33 13.23 -0.66 20.55
N ALA A 34 12.69 0.55 20.34
CA ALA A 34 11.67 1.14 21.18
C ALA A 34 10.23 0.60 20.88
N GLY A 35 10.06 -0.21 19.84
CA GLY A 35 8.75 -0.66 19.35
C GLY A 35 7.94 0.44 18.66
N TYR A 36 8.58 1.52 18.22
CA TYR A 36 7.94 2.70 17.62
C TYR A 36 7.99 2.70 16.09
N SER A 37 8.80 1.82 15.49
CA SER A 37 8.83 1.70 14.03
C SER A 37 7.49 1.21 13.46
N HIS A 38 6.91 0.15 14.06
CA HIS A 38 5.58 -0.35 13.71
C HIS A 38 4.76 -0.65 14.98
N PRO A 39 4.31 0.38 15.73
CA PRO A 39 3.80 0.23 17.09
C PRO A 39 2.48 -0.55 17.21
N THR A 40 1.75 -0.75 16.10
CA THR A 40 0.50 -1.54 16.08
C THR A 40 0.74 -3.06 16.01
N LEU A 41 1.96 -3.50 15.68
CA LEU A 41 2.33 -4.91 15.78
C LEU A 41 2.32 -5.37 17.24
N PRO A 42 2.12 -6.67 17.52
CA PRO A 42 2.30 -7.23 18.85
C PRO A 42 3.75 -7.12 19.32
N GLU A 43 3.99 -7.18 20.61
CA GLU A 43 5.34 -7.13 21.21
C GLU A 43 6.23 -8.26 20.68
N SER A 44 5.65 -9.44 20.45
CA SER A 44 6.35 -10.59 19.86
C SER A 44 6.86 -10.36 18.42
N ALA A 45 6.40 -9.30 17.76
CA ALA A 45 6.84 -8.90 16.43
C ALA A 45 7.52 -7.51 16.43
N GLY A 46 8.04 -7.08 17.58
CA GLY A 46 8.76 -5.80 17.71
C GLY A 46 7.89 -4.56 17.73
N GLY A 47 6.58 -4.69 17.95
CA GLY A 47 5.66 -3.57 18.16
C GLY A 47 5.34 -3.33 19.63
N ARG A 48 4.27 -2.60 19.90
CA ARG A 48 3.75 -2.30 21.27
C ARG A 48 2.27 -2.64 21.44
N GLY A 49 1.63 -3.25 20.45
CA GLY A 49 0.20 -3.53 20.44
C GLY A 49 -0.68 -2.27 20.48
N TYR A 50 -0.17 -1.15 19.99
CA TYR A 50 -0.88 0.13 20.03
C TYR A 50 -2.14 0.11 19.19
N SER A 51 -3.18 0.79 19.68
CA SER A 51 -4.35 1.14 18.89
C SER A 51 -3.99 2.16 17.78
N ARG A 52 -4.88 2.35 16.82
CA ARG A 52 -4.72 3.37 15.79
C ARG A 52 -4.62 4.79 16.34
N SER A 53 -5.35 5.10 17.42
CA SER A 53 -5.27 6.43 18.05
C SER A 53 -3.92 6.63 18.73
N GLN A 54 -3.41 5.63 19.41
CA GLN A 54 -2.08 5.66 20.02
C GLN A 54 -0.97 5.79 18.99
N ASN A 55 -1.05 5.06 17.87
CA ASN A 55 -0.12 5.25 16.73
C ASN A 55 -0.21 6.67 16.17
N SER A 56 -1.40 7.26 16.09
CA SER A 56 -1.57 8.65 15.64
C SER A 56 -0.90 9.65 16.61
N ALA A 57 -0.97 9.40 17.92
CA ALA A 57 -0.32 10.22 18.93
C ALA A 57 1.22 10.16 18.81
N LEU A 58 1.79 8.97 18.62
CA LEU A 58 3.22 8.81 18.35
C LEU A 58 3.64 9.54 17.07
N ARG A 59 2.89 9.37 15.98
CA ARG A 59 3.20 10.06 14.72
C ARG A 59 3.14 11.58 14.85
N GLN A 60 2.22 12.10 15.67
CA GLN A 60 2.14 13.52 15.96
C GLN A 60 3.41 13.99 16.72
N ALA A 61 3.87 13.26 17.72
CA ALA A 61 5.10 13.58 18.44
C ALA A 61 6.33 13.61 17.50
N LEU A 62 6.44 12.64 16.57
CA LEU A 62 7.49 12.65 15.54
C LEU A 62 7.38 13.86 14.61
N ALA A 63 6.17 14.22 14.20
CA ALA A 63 5.93 15.38 13.32
C ALA A 63 6.27 16.71 14.02
N ASP A 64 5.87 16.87 15.28
CA ASP A 64 6.15 18.07 16.08
C ASP A 64 7.65 18.29 16.29
N ALA A 65 8.42 17.20 16.44
CA ALA A 65 9.88 17.22 16.51
C ALA A 65 10.56 17.36 15.14
N SER A 66 9.79 17.41 14.03
CA SER A 66 10.32 17.34 12.67
C SER A 66 11.26 16.13 12.47
N ALA A 67 10.93 15.00 13.10
CA ALA A 67 11.73 13.78 13.00
C ALA A 67 11.45 13.02 11.70
N LEU A 68 12.45 12.26 11.24
CA LEU A 68 12.26 11.29 10.17
C LEU A 68 11.28 10.20 10.65
N GLY A 69 10.31 9.87 9.81
CA GLY A 69 9.38 8.76 10.06
C GLY A 69 10.06 7.39 9.99
N PRO A 70 9.34 6.33 10.40
CA PRO A 70 9.80 4.96 10.25
C PRO A 70 9.99 4.59 8.76
N PRO A 71 10.61 3.44 8.45
CA PRO A 71 10.64 2.91 7.09
C PRO A 71 9.26 2.92 6.44
N SER A 72 9.20 3.06 5.14
CA SER A 72 7.95 3.12 4.38
C SER A 72 7.84 1.98 3.37
N GLY A 73 6.70 1.85 2.70
CA GLY A 73 6.51 0.88 1.63
C GLY A 73 5.72 -0.38 2.04
N LEU A 74 5.66 -1.33 1.10
CA LEU A 74 4.79 -2.51 1.22
C LEU A 74 5.24 -3.48 2.31
N GLY A 75 6.54 -3.51 2.64
CA GLY A 75 7.07 -4.26 3.78
C GLY A 75 6.36 -3.88 5.08
N MET A 76 6.37 -2.57 5.38
CA MET A 76 5.72 -2.02 6.58
C MET A 76 4.20 -2.16 6.55
N MET A 77 3.60 -1.89 5.38
CA MET A 77 2.15 -1.88 5.23
C MET A 77 1.51 -3.27 5.24
N LEU A 78 2.17 -4.24 4.62
CA LEU A 78 1.58 -5.54 4.26
C LEU A 78 2.37 -6.72 4.81
N ALA A 79 3.68 -6.83 4.52
CA ALA A 79 4.47 -8.00 4.88
C ALA A 79 4.61 -8.15 6.39
N ALA A 80 5.03 -7.12 7.12
CA ALA A 80 5.22 -7.20 8.56
C ALA A 80 3.95 -7.59 9.31
N PRO A 81 2.77 -6.96 9.12
CA PRO A 81 1.55 -7.39 9.80
C PRO A 81 1.04 -8.77 9.35
N THR A 82 1.27 -9.18 8.08
CA THR A 82 0.91 -10.51 7.60
C THR A 82 1.77 -11.59 8.26
N ILE A 83 3.08 -11.40 8.28
CA ILE A 83 4.02 -12.36 8.88
C ILE A 83 3.82 -12.40 10.40
N ALA A 84 3.60 -11.27 11.06
CA ALA A 84 3.28 -11.22 12.48
C ALA A 84 1.99 -11.98 12.85
N ALA A 85 1.02 -12.06 11.92
CA ALA A 85 -0.26 -12.75 12.15
C ALA A 85 -0.25 -14.24 11.81
N HIS A 86 0.61 -14.68 10.90
CA HIS A 86 0.56 -16.02 10.33
C HIS A 86 1.90 -16.79 10.36
N GLY A 87 3.01 -16.10 10.58
CA GLY A 87 4.34 -16.70 10.65
C GLY A 87 4.60 -17.42 11.97
N ALA A 88 5.47 -18.43 11.92
CA ALA A 88 6.07 -19.03 13.11
C ALA A 88 7.01 -18.01 13.81
N PRO A 89 7.33 -18.18 15.10
CA PRO A 89 8.23 -17.27 15.81
C PRO A 89 9.55 -17.05 15.07
N GLU A 90 10.14 -18.09 14.53
CA GLU A 90 11.41 -18.03 13.78
C GLU A 90 11.28 -17.21 12.49
N GLN A 91 10.12 -17.28 11.83
CA GLN A 91 9.81 -16.49 10.62
C GLN A 91 9.56 -15.01 10.96
N ILE A 92 8.90 -14.74 12.11
CA ILE A 92 8.71 -13.38 12.62
C ILE A 92 10.07 -12.74 12.90
N ASP A 93 10.96 -13.44 13.60
CA ASP A 93 12.30 -12.97 13.91
C ASP A 93 13.14 -12.73 12.65
N ALA A 94 13.06 -13.66 11.67
CA ALA A 94 13.85 -13.58 10.45
C ALA A 94 13.40 -12.44 9.51
N HIS A 95 12.09 -12.18 9.40
CA HIS A 95 11.56 -11.30 8.36
C HIS A 95 11.01 -9.97 8.89
N VAL A 96 10.40 -9.92 10.09
CA VAL A 96 9.78 -8.68 10.56
C VAL A 96 10.83 -7.66 11.00
N ARG A 97 11.89 -8.09 11.70
CA ARG A 97 12.93 -7.16 12.14
C ARG A 97 13.62 -6.42 10.99
N PRO A 98 14.07 -7.07 9.88
CA PRO A 98 14.62 -6.37 8.74
C PRO A 98 13.66 -5.35 8.11
N ILE A 99 12.35 -5.63 8.10
CA ILE A 99 11.34 -4.70 7.60
C ILE A 99 11.26 -3.46 8.48
N ILE A 100 11.10 -3.63 9.80
CA ILE A 100 10.88 -2.51 10.72
C ILE A 100 12.13 -1.68 10.99
N THR A 101 13.33 -2.21 10.70
CA THR A 101 14.60 -1.47 10.71
C THR A 101 14.95 -0.88 9.34
N GLY A 102 14.13 -1.15 8.31
CA GLY A 102 14.36 -0.70 6.94
C GLY A 102 15.52 -1.40 6.23
N ALA A 103 16.07 -2.47 6.80
CA ALA A 103 17.15 -3.24 6.18
C ALA A 103 16.68 -3.92 4.88
N GLU A 104 15.40 -4.29 4.79
CA GLU A 104 14.80 -4.90 3.61
C GLU A 104 13.60 -4.10 3.10
N ALA A 105 13.53 -3.95 1.78
CA ALA A 105 12.36 -3.50 1.06
C ALA A 105 11.57 -4.69 0.52
N TRP A 106 10.24 -4.62 0.58
CA TRP A 106 9.36 -5.70 0.14
C TRP A 106 8.41 -5.23 -0.95
N CYS A 107 8.14 -6.09 -1.94
CA CYS A 107 7.10 -5.91 -2.95
C CYS A 107 6.00 -6.97 -2.82
N GLN A 108 4.93 -6.83 -3.61
CA GLN A 108 3.80 -7.75 -3.63
C GLN A 108 3.75 -8.49 -4.98
N LEU A 109 3.90 -9.81 -4.96
CA LEU A 109 3.89 -10.71 -6.10
C LEU A 109 2.56 -11.50 -6.14
N PHE A 110 1.44 -10.78 -6.34
CA PHE A 110 0.11 -11.38 -6.31
C PHE A 110 -0.47 -11.51 -7.72
N SER A 111 -0.76 -10.41 -8.37
CA SER A 111 -1.44 -10.37 -9.66
C SER A 111 -0.61 -10.99 -10.78
N GLU A 112 -1.31 -11.65 -11.73
CA GLU A 112 -0.75 -12.18 -12.97
C GLU A 112 -1.47 -11.56 -14.17
N PRO A 113 -0.93 -11.66 -15.40
CA PRO A 113 -1.59 -11.10 -16.59
C PRO A 113 -3.06 -11.53 -16.73
N ASN A 114 -3.38 -12.77 -16.34
CA ASN A 114 -4.73 -13.33 -16.44
C ASN A 114 -5.42 -13.51 -15.07
N ALA A 115 -4.83 -13.09 -13.96
CA ALA A 115 -5.36 -13.24 -12.61
C ALA A 115 -5.19 -11.96 -11.78
N GLY A 116 -6.09 -11.01 -11.98
CA GLY A 116 -6.18 -9.75 -11.23
C GLY A 116 -7.38 -9.74 -10.29
N SER A 117 -8.58 -9.37 -10.78
CA SER A 117 -9.81 -9.40 -9.97
C SER A 117 -10.16 -10.81 -9.49
N ASP A 118 -9.96 -11.81 -10.33
CA ASP A 118 -10.04 -13.22 -9.98
C ASP A 118 -8.66 -13.76 -9.58
N LEU A 119 -8.12 -13.20 -8.51
CA LEU A 119 -6.75 -13.49 -8.04
C LEU A 119 -6.53 -14.97 -7.74
N ALA A 120 -7.56 -15.69 -7.28
CA ALA A 120 -7.45 -17.12 -7.00
C ALA A 120 -7.25 -17.98 -8.26
N SER A 121 -7.39 -17.40 -9.46
CA SER A 121 -7.06 -18.07 -10.73
C SER A 121 -5.57 -17.98 -11.11
N LEU A 122 -4.71 -17.54 -10.19
CA LEU A 122 -3.26 -17.50 -10.39
C LEU A 122 -2.69 -18.88 -10.81
N GLN A 123 -1.71 -18.84 -11.69
CA GLN A 123 -1.07 -20.02 -12.29
C GLN A 123 0.40 -20.16 -11.93
N THR A 124 1.06 -19.14 -11.39
CA THR A 124 2.42 -19.28 -10.85
C THR A 124 2.46 -20.51 -9.95
N SER A 125 3.28 -21.50 -10.31
CA SER A 125 3.41 -22.76 -9.59
C SER A 125 4.55 -22.71 -8.59
N ALA A 126 4.42 -23.46 -7.50
CA ALA A 126 5.50 -23.73 -6.54
C ALA A 126 5.47 -25.21 -6.22
N ILE A 127 6.40 -25.97 -6.83
CA ILE A 127 6.46 -27.43 -6.70
C ILE A 127 7.52 -27.77 -5.66
N ARG A 128 7.15 -28.58 -4.66
CA ARG A 128 8.07 -29.00 -3.60
C ARG A 128 9.17 -29.90 -4.16
N ASP A 129 10.42 -29.58 -3.85
CA ASP A 129 11.63 -30.33 -4.17
C ASP A 129 12.49 -30.45 -2.91
N GLY A 130 12.25 -31.51 -2.12
CA GLY A 130 12.91 -31.71 -0.83
C GLY A 130 12.48 -30.66 0.21
N ASP A 131 13.44 -29.88 0.67
CA ASP A 131 13.28 -28.78 1.65
C ASP A 131 13.13 -27.40 1.01
N GLU A 132 12.93 -27.35 -0.31
CA GLU A 132 12.67 -26.15 -1.08
C GLU A 132 11.41 -26.29 -1.96
N PHE A 133 11.01 -25.17 -2.56
CA PHE A 133 10.02 -25.12 -3.65
C PHE A 133 10.67 -24.52 -4.90
N VAL A 134 10.40 -25.14 -6.06
CA VAL A 134 10.74 -24.60 -7.38
C VAL A 134 9.58 -23.81 -7.89
N VAL A 135 9.79 -22.51 -8.17
CA VAL A 135 8.76 -21.56 -8.55
C VAL A 135 8.90 -21.19 -10.01
N ASN A 136 7.78 -21.26 -10.75
CA ASN A 136 7.69 -20.86 -12.15
C ASN A 136 6.42 -20.03 -12.39
N GLY A 137 6.55 -18.92 -13.11
CA GLY A 137 5.40 -18.09 -13.46
C GLY A 137 5.75 -16.64 -13.82
N GLN A 138 4.71 -15.81 -13.85
CA GLN A 138 4.84 -14.38 -14.15
C GLN A 138 3.93 -13.58 -13.24
N LYS A 139 4.48 -12.55 -12.62
CA LYS A 139 3.73 -11.57 -11.83
C LYS A 139 3.74 -10.21 -12.50
N VAL A 140 2.67 -9.45 -12.32
CA VAL A 140 2.49 -8.14 -12.96
C VAL A 140 1.94 -7.13 -11.98
N TRP A 141 2.09 -5.84 -12.29
CA TRP A 141 1.69 -4.72 -11.43
C TRP A 141 2.42 -4.69 -10.09
N THR A 142 3.66 -5.20 -10.07
CA THR A 142 4.49 -5.26 -8.87
C THR A 142 5.06 -3.88 -8.56
N SER A 143 4.43 -3.18 -7.59
CA SER A 143 4.91 -1.89 -7.12
C SER A 143 6.28 -2.03 -6.46
N GLY A 144 7.26 -1.22 -6.91
CA GLY A 144 8.58 -1.18 -6.32
C GLY A 144 9.41 -2.47 -6.48
N GLY A 145 9.01 -3.40 -7.36
CA GLY A 145 9.73 -4.68 -7.54
C GLY A 145 11.21 -4.52 -7.83
N LYS A 146 11.59 -3.48 -8.60
CA LYS A 146 12.98 -3.20 -8.95
C LYS A 146 13.88 -2.84 -7.75
N ILE A 147 13.31 -2.35 -6.68
CA ILE A 147 14.04 -1.92 -5.47
C ILE A 147 13.77 -2.82 -4.26
N ALA A 148 12.98 -3.86 -4.43
CA ALA A 148 12.63 -4.78 -3.36
C ALA A 148 13.70 -5.86 -3.18
N ASP A 149 14.05 -6.15 -1.92
CA ASP A 149 14.92 -7.27 -1.55
C ASP A 149 14.10 -8.56 -1.47
N LYS A 150 12.87 -8.48 -1.00
CA LYS A 150 11.95 -9.61 -0.81
C LYS A 150 10.58 -9.34 -1.45
N GLY A 151 9.86 -10.40 -1.79
CA GLY A 151 8.50 -10.38 -2.32
C GLY A 151 7.52 -11.19 -1.48
N MET A 152 6.32 -10.67 -1.28
CA MET A 152 5.17 -11.44 -0.79
C MET A 152 4.63 -12.26 -1.96
N LEU A 153 5.03 -13.50 -2.11
CA LEU A 153 4.62 -14.34 -3.23
C LEU A 153 3.45 -15.23 -2.86
N ILE A 154 2.39 -15.23 -3.66
CA ILE A 154 1.40 -16.30 -3.67
C ILE A 154 1.57 -17.15 -4.92
N ALA A 155 1.62 -18.47 -4.73
CA ALA A 155 1.79 -19.44 -5.80
C ALA A 155 0.93 -20.68 -5.56
N ARG A 156 0.67 -21.43 -6.62
CA ARG A 156 -0.10 -22.66 -6.57
C ARG A 156 0.79 -23.83 -6.24
N THR A 157 0.57 -24.42 -5.07
CA THR A 157 1.30 -25.62 -4.61
C THR A 157 0.55 -26.90 -4.94
N ASP A 158 -0.78 -26.88 -5.05
CA ASP A 158 -1.57 -28.05 -5.43
C ASP A 158 -2.76 -27.67 -6.35
N PRO A 159 -2.65 -27.96 -7.67
CA PRO A 159 -3.73 -27.69 -8.62
C PRO A 159 -4.87 -28.73 -8.56
N SER A 160 -4.71 -29.85 -7.86
CA SER A 160 -5.76 -30.86 -7.67
C SER A 160 -6.77 -30.48 -6.61
N LEU A 161 -6.47 -29.49 -5.79
CA LEU A 161 -7.37 -28.94 -4.78
C LEU A 161 -8.28 -27.85 -5.38
N PRO A 162 -9.38 -27.53 -4.73
CA PRO A 162 -10.21 -26.39 -5.10
C PRO A 162 -9.39 -25.10 -5.17
N LYS A 163 -9.76 -24.22 -6.09
CA LYS A 163 -9.08 -22.99 -6.48
C LYS A 163 -8.47 -22.17 -5.32
N HIS A 164 -9.14 -22.11 -4.17
CA HIS A 164 -8.68 -21.35 -3.01
C HIS A 164 -7.84 -22.17 -2.02
N ALA A 165 -7.83 -23.50 -2.11
CA ALA A 165 -7.18 -24.39 -1.16
C ALA A 165 -5.77 -24.82 -1.60
N GLY A 166 -5.41 -24.66 -2.86
CA GLY A 166 -4.11 -25.07 -3.41
C GLY A 166 -3.13 -23.91 -3.59
N ILE A 167 -3.25 -22.84 -2.83
CA ILE A 167 -2.39 -21.66 -2.90
C ILE A 167 -1.61 -21.53 -1.60
N SER A 168 -0.32 -21.22 -1.71
CA SER A 168 0.58 -20.95 -0.57
C SER A 168 1.18 -19.56 -0.65
N TRP A 169 1.62 -19.02 0.50
CA TRP A 169 2.22 -17.71 0.63
C TRP A 169 3.67 -17.82 1.08
N PHE A 170 4.59 -17.14 0.39
CA PHE A 170 6.03 -17.27 0.60
C PHE A 170 6.70 -15.90 0.80
N ALA A 171 7.73 -15.87 1.63
CA ALA A 171 8.74 -14.81 1.66
C ALA A 171 9.76 -15.12 0.55
N PHE A 172 9.68 -14.39 -0.57
CA PHE A 172 10.41 -14.70 -1.80
C PHE A 172 11.63 -13.77 -1.96
N ASP A 173 12.80 -14.33 -2.26
CA ASP A 173 14.00 -13.55 -2.55
C ASP A 173 13.94 -12.96 -3.97
N MET A 174 14.09 -11.64 -4.08
CA MET A 174 14.05 -10.95 -5.38
C MET A 174 15.40 -10.94 -6.08
N HIS A 175 16.50 -11.28 -5.40
CA HIS A 175 17.88 -11.20 -5.90
C HIS A 175 18.52 -12.57 -6.16
N GLN A 176 17.71 -13.54 -6.60
CA GLN A 176 18.19 -14.89 -6.91
C GLN A 176 18.18 -15.14 -8.42
N ASP A 177 18.87 -16.20 -8.84
CA ASP A 177 18.81 -16.70 -10.21
C ASP A 177 17.37 -17.07 -10.60
N GLY A 178 17.00 -16.90 -11.86
CA GLY A 178 15.66 -17.18 -12.35
C GLY A 178 14.63 -16.06 -12.12
N VAL A 179 15.01 -14.90 -11.54
CA VAL A 179 14.13 -13.75 -11.36
C VAL A 179 14.53 -12.62 -12.29
N ASP A 180 13.64 -12.26 -13.23
CA ASP A 180 13.83 -11.14 -14.16
C ASP A 180 12.75 -10.08 -13.94
N ILE A 181 13.18 -8.88 -13.55
CA ILE A 181 12.30 -7.76 -13.18
C ILE A 181 12.34 -6.70 -14.26
N ARG A 182 11.21 -6.50 -14.94
CA ARG A 182 11.06 -5.54 -16.03
C ARG A 182 10.15 -4.39 -15.68
N PRO A 183 10.57 -3.13 -15.86
CA PRO A 183 9.73 -1.97 -15.56
C PRO A 183 8.57 -1.87 -16.56
N LEU A 184 7.37 -1.53 -16.05
CA LEU A 184 6.20 -1.17 -16.85
C LEU A 184 6.06 0.34 -16.90
N THR A 185 6.15 0.91 -18.10
CA THR A 185 5.93 2.34 -18.30
C THR A 185 4.44 2.63 -18.40
N GLU A 186 3.94 3.44 -17.49
CA GLU A 186 2.55 3.88 -17.42
C GLU A 186 2.28 5.07 -18.37
N MET A 187 1.00 5.40 -18.55
CA MET A 187 0.58 6.59 -19.32
C MET A 187 1.18 7.90 -18.79
N THR A 188 1.52 7.94 -17.50
CA THR A 188 2.19 9.07 -16.85
C THR A 188 3.66 9.23 -17.28
N GLY A 189 4.22 8.25 -17.97
CA GLY A 189 5.65 8.13 -18.28
C GLY A 189 6.51 7.64 -17.10
N ARG A 190 5.90 7.32 -15.95
CA ARG A 190 6.56 6.69 -14.81
C ARG A 190 6.63 5.18 -15.01
N ALA A 191 7.53 4.53 -14.27
CA ALA A 191 7.65 3.07 -14.21
C ALA A 191 7.66 2.64 -12.74
N ILE A 192 6.52 2.85 -12.05
CA ILE A 192 6.37 2.46 -10.63
C ILE A 192 5.97 1.00 -10.47
N PHE A 193 5.43 0.38 -11.51
CA PHE A 193 5.10 -1.03 -11.56
C PHE A 193 6.12 -1.83 -12.37
N ASN A 194 6.17 -3.13 -12.11
CA ASN A 194 7.04 -4.06 -12.81
C ASN A 194 6.28 -5.32 -13.19
N GLU A 195 6.76 -5.99 -14.24
CA GLU A 195 6.57 -7.40 -14.47
C GLU A 195 7.72 -8.17 -13.82
N VAL A 196 7.43 -9.33 -13.27
CA VAL A 196 8.43 -10.22 -12.68
C VAL A 196 8.26 -11.60 -13.29
N PHE A 197 9.22 -12.02 -14.07
CA PHE A 197 9.30 -13.36 -14.64
C PHE A 197 10.09 -14.24 -13.68
N ILE A 198 9.57 -15.43 -13.41
CA ILE A 198 10.13 -16.39 -12.46
C ILE A 198 10.33 -17.71 -13.22
N ASP A 199 11.58 -18.17 -13.31
CA ASP A 199 11.98 -19.35 -14.05
C ASP A 199 12.92 -20.20 -13.17
N ASP A 200 12.40 -21.31 -12.65
CA ASP A 200 13.07 -22.23 -11.73
C ASP A 200 13.69 -21.57 -10.48
N ALA A 201 13.10 -20.47 -10.01
CA ALA A 201 13.53 -19.80 -8.79
C ALA A 201 13.25 -20.68 -7.56
N ARG A 202 14.10 -20.60 -6.55
CA ARG A 202 14.06 -21.46 -5.38
C ARG A 202 13.58 -20.72 -4.13
N VAL A 203 12.69 -21.35 -3.37
CA VAL A 203 12.22 -20.83 -2.07
C VAL A 203 12.39 -21.91 -1.02
N PRO A 204 13.17 -21.66 0.04
CA PRO A 204 13.27 -22.58 1.17
C PRO A 204 11.89 -22.87 1.78
N ALA A 205 11.64 -24.10 2.19
CA ALA A 205 10.40 -24.47 2.87
C ALA A 205 10.19 -23.67 4.18
N ALA A 206 11.28 -23.20 4.80
CA ALA A 206 11.23 -22.32 5.96
C ALA A 206 10.60 -20.95 5.67
N ASP A 207 10.59 -20.50 4.41
CA ASP A 207 10.02 -19.24 3.96
C ASP A 207 8.55 -19.37 3.50
N LEU A 208 7.95 -20.55 3.63
CA LEU A 208 6.51 -20.78 3.52
C LEU A 208 5.83 -20.23 4.78
N ILE A 209 5.07 -19.16 4.66
CA ILE A 209 4.36 -18.54 5.77
C ILE A 209 3.02 -19.24 6.00
N GLY A 210 2.82 -19.73 7.21
CA GLY A 210 1.67 -20.56 7.57
C GLY A 210 1.77 -21.98 7.00
N ASP A 211 0.62 -22.66 6.85
CA ASP A 211 0.57 -24.03 6.33
C ASP A 211 0.49 -24.05 4.80
N ASP A 212 1.00 -25.11 4.18
CA ASP A 212 0.87 -25.38 2.76
C ASP A 212 -0.63 -25.45 2.36
N GLY A 213 -1.00 -24.76 1.28
CA GLY A 213 -2.39 -24.63 0.82
C GLY A 213 -3.23 -23.58 1.56
N ASN A 214 -2.72 -22.95 2.62
CA ASN A 214 -3.45 -21.90 3.37
C ASN A 214 -3.19 -20.47 2.89
N GLY A 215 -2.43 -20.29 1.81
CA GLY A 215 -2.00 -18.99 1.31
C GLY A 215 -3.15 -18.06 0.88
N TRP A 216 -4.29 -18.62 0.46
CA TRP A 216 -5.46 -17.78 0.13
C TRP A 216 -6.02 -17.01 1.33
N ARG A 217 -6.08 -17.65 2.50
CA ARG A 217 -6.48 -16.99 3.74
C ARG A 217 -5.50 -15.88 4.09
N ILE A 218 -4.20 -16.17 4.03
CA ILE A 218 -3.13 -15.21 4.32
C ILE A 218 -3.17 -14.03 3.34
N ALA A 219 -3.36 -14.31 2.03
CA ALA A 219 -3.51 -13.27 1.02
C ALA A 219 -4.70 -12.35 1.27
N ASN A 220 -5.85 -12.90 1.72
CA ASN A 220 -7.01 -12.07 2.08
C ASN A 220 -6.72 -11.13 3.27
N ASP A 221 -5.97 -11.59 4.26
CA ASP A 221 -5.56 -10.76 5.39
C ASP A 221 -4.54 -9.69 4.95
N THR A 222 -3.57 -10.03 4.07
CA THR A 222 -2.67 -9.07 3.43
C THR A 222 -3.46 -7.97 2.70
N LEU A 223 -4.46 -8.35 1.88
CA LEU A 223 -5.33 -7.41 1.17
C LEU A 223 -6.24 -6.61 2.12
N MET A 224 -6.56 -7.13 3.30
CA MET A 224 -7.27 -6.39 4.33
C MET A 224 -6.36 -5.30 4.93
N PHE A 225 -5.10 -5.61 5.24
CA PHE A 225 -4.13 -4.61 5.70
C PHE A 225 -3.93 -3.50 4.65
N GLU A 226 -3.89 -3.83 3.37
CA GLU A 226 -3.84 -2.85 2.29
C GLU A 226 -5.03 -1.88 2.34
N ARG A 227 -6.26 -2.40 2.36
CA ARG A 227 -7.48 -1.58 2.44
C ARG A 227 -7.54 -0.72 3.70
N MET A 228 -7.04 -1.25 4.82
CA MET A 228 -6.96 -0.51 6.07
C MET A 228 -5.96 0.65 6.00
N SER A 229 -4.86 0.47 5.28
CA SER A 229 -3.83 1.49 5.07
C SER A 229 -4.28 2.57 4.08
N LEU A 230 -4.90 2.18 2.97
CA LEU A 230 -5.44 3.11 1.97
C LEU A 230 -6.57 4.00 2.53
N GLY A 231 -7.37 3.48 3.47
CA GLY A 231 -8.41 4.24 4.17
C GLY A 231 -7.91 5.08 5.35
N ALA A 232 -6.64 4.96 5.72
CA ALA A 232 -6.04 5.74 6.79
C ALA A 232 -5.63 7.13 6.26
N ASN A 233 -5.79 8.14 7.12
CA ASN A 233 -5.20 9.47 6.88
C ASN A 233 -4.20 9.74 8.01
N PRO A 234 -3.00 9.11 7.95
CA PRO A 234 -2.00 9.27 9.00
C PRO A 234 -1.39 10.67 8.96
N VAL A 235 -0.87 11.12 10.11
CA VAL A 235 -0.01 12.31 10.16
C VAL A 235 1.16 12.09 9.19
N PRO A 236 1.34 12.96 8.18
CA PRO A 236 2.43 12.81 7.23
C PRO A 236 3.77 13.01 7.92
N LEU A 237 4.73 12.13 7.61
CA LEU A 237 6.10 12.20 8.09
C LEU A 237 7.06 12.14 6.91
N PRO A 238 8.17 12.88 6.93
CA PRO A 238 9.25 12.66 5.99
C PRO A 238 9.70 11.20 6.04
N SER A 239 9.95 10.59 4.90
CA SER A 239 10.43 9.20 4.83
C SER A 239 11.28 8.98 3.58
N CYS A 240 12.00 7.88 3.52
CA CYS A 240 12.69 7.42 2.33
C CYS A 240 12.48 5.91 2.14
N ALA A 241 12.84 5.41 0.98
CA ALA A 241 12.73 3.99 0.66
C ALA A 241 13.70 3.16 1.51
N PRO A 242 13.23 2.05 2.11
CA PRO A 242 14.09 1.06 2.76
C PRO A 242 14.81 0.17 1.75
N GLY A 243 15.63 -0.75 2.25
CA GLY A 243 16.24 -1.85 1.51
C GLY A 243 17.61 -1.56 0.95
N THR A 244 18.25 -2.63 0.49
CA THR A 244 19.65 -2.62 0.05
C THR A 244 19.85 -1.85 -1.23
N VAL A 245 18.88 -1.91 -2.16
CA VAL A 245 18.95 -1.21 -3.47
C VAL A 245 18.80 0.30 -3.31
N ALA A 246 17.88 0.74 -2.44
CA ALA A 246 17.68 2.17 -2.18
C ALA A 246 18.86 2.80 -1.44
N ASN A 247 19.58 2.00 -0.65
CA ASN A 247 20.83 2.33 0.05
C ASN A 247 20.79 3.67 0.80
N ASN A 248 19.73 3.91 1.55
CA ASN A 248 19.55 5.15 2.30
C ASN A 248 20.10 5.09 3.73
N HIS A 249 20.52 3.93 4.23
CA HIS A 249 20.90 3.71 5.62
C HIS A 249 22.01 4.62 6.12
N GLU A 250 23.04 4.85 5.29
CA GLU A 250 24.19 5.68 5.64
C GLU A 250 23.94 7.19 5.45
N ARG A 251 22.79 7.57 4.92
CA ARG A 251 22.47 8.97 4.69
C ARG A 251 22.11 9.65 6.00
N ARG A 252 22.44 10.94 6.12
CA ARG A 252 22.02 11.77 7.24
C ARG A 252 20.48 11.94 7.24
N ALA A 253 19.84 11.65 8.37
CA ALA A 253 18.39 11.68 8.49
C ALA A 253 17.80 13.08 8.25
N GLY A 254 18.46 14.13 8.71
CA GLY A 254 18.08 15.52 8.46
C GLY A 254 17.99 15.88 6.98
N ASP A 255 18.87 15.34 6.12
CA ASP A 255 18.83 15.61 4.68
C ASP A 255 17.56 15.03 4.02
N ILE A 256 17.02 13.94 4.54
CA ILE A 256 15.75 13.38 4.08
C ILE A 256 14.58 14.25 4.53
N VAL A 257 14.61 14.71 5.78
CA VAL A 257 13.58 15.59 6.34
C VAL A 257 13.50 16.89 5.53
N ASP A 258 14.62 17.50 5.23
CA ASP A 258 14.68 18.76 4.48
C ASP A 258 14.16 18.63 3.05
N ARG A 259 14.47 17.52 2.36
CA ARG A 259 13.90 17.21 1.03
C ARG A 259 12.42 16.92 1.05
N GLY A 260 11.91 16.19 2.05
CA GLY A 260 10.49 15.88 2.19
C GLY A 260 9.59 17.13 2.32
N ARG A 261 10.18 18.26 2.70
CA ARG A 261 9.49 19.56 2.74
C ARG A 261 9.29 20.18 1.36
N SER A 262 10.07 19.80 0.35
CA SER A 262 9.96 20.34 -1.01
C SER A 262 8.82 19.74 -1.83
N GLY A 263 8.24 18.62 -1.44
CA GLY A 263 6.95 18.10 -1.94
C GLY A 263 6.90 17.64 -3.41
N GLU A 264 8.05 17.39 -4.06
CA GLU A 264 8.12 17.23 -5.52
C GLU A 264 7.94 15.80 -6.06
N ASP A 265 7.95 14.74 -5.23
CA ASP A 265 8.12 13.35 -5.72
C ASP A 265 6.91 12.41 -5.55
N GLY A 266 5.70 12.89 -5.31
CA GLY A 266 4.52 12.04 -5.11
C GLY A 266 3.54 12.03 -6.28
N VAL A 267 2.77 10.93 -6.43
CA VAL A 267 1.57 10.94 -7.27
C VAL A 267 0.60 11.99 -6.72
N PRO A 268 0.09 12.91 -7.55
CA PRO A 268 -0.84 13.95 -7.09
C PRO A 268 -2.06 13.33 -6.41
N GLN A 269 -2.41 13.87 -5.23
CA GLN A 269 -3.55 13.40 -4.45
C GLN A 269 -4.72 14.38 -4.58
N PRO A 270 -5.92 13.94 -4.99
CA PRO A 270 -7.11 14.78 -5.10
C PRO A 270 -7.72 15.06 -3.70
N ASN A 271 -6.98 15.84 -2.91
CA ASN A 271 -7.33 16.21 -1.53
C ASN A 271 -7.69 17.70 -1.40
N LEU A 272 -7.89 18.16 -0.16
CA LEU A 272 -8.24 19.56 0.12
C LEU A 272 -7.17 20.55 -0.35
N SER A 273 -5.89 20.20 -0.31
CA SER A 273 -4.80 21.06 -0.80
C SER A 273 -4.89 21.21 -2.32
N TYR A 274 -5.10 20.11 -3.04
CA TYR A 274 -5.32 20.11 -4.48
C TYR A 274 -6.57 20.94 -4.84
N TRP A 275 -7.69 20.76 -4.11
CA TRP A 275 -8.91 21.53 -4.30
C TRP A 275 -8.66 23.04 -4.16
N LYS A 276 -7.97 23.48 -3.10
CA LYS A 276 -7.65 24.90 -2.87
C LYS A 276 -6.83 25.48 -4.01
N ARG A 277 -5.80 24.77 -4.48
CA ARG A 277 -4.96 25.21 -5.59
C ARG A 277 -5.75 25.31 -6.91
N LEU A 278 -6.69 24.39 -7.16
CA LEU A 278 -7.61 24.48 -8.30
C LEU A 278 -8.53 25.70 -8.20
N VAL A 279 -9.05 26.01 -7.02
CA VAL A 279 -9.87 27.22 -6.78
C VAL A 279 -9.07 28.47 -7.11
N ASP A 280 -7.83 28.57 -6.64
CA ASP A 280 -6.97 29.74 -6.89
C ASP A 280 -6.65 29.87 -8.39
N TYR A 281 -6.38 28.76 -9.07
CA TYR A 281 -6.16 28.75 -10.50
C TYR A 281 -7.41 29.15 -11.30
N ALA A 282 -8.59 28.62 -10.91
CA ALA A 282 -9.86 28.93 -11.54
C ALA A 282 -10.30 30.40 -11.35
N LYS A 283 -9.96 31.01 -10.20
CA LYS A 283 -10.11 32.44 -9.97
C LYS A 283 -9.23 33.27 -10.91
N ALA A 284 -7.97 32.87 -11.04
CA ALA A 284 -6.99 33.59 -11.83
C ALA A 284 -7.30 33.57 -13.33
N ASN A 285 -7.90 32.51 -13.86
CA ASN A 285 -8.24 32.37 -15.27
C ASN A 285 -9.72 32.68 -15.61
N GLY A 286 -10.56 33.01 -14.60
CA GLY A 286 -11.96 33.38 -14.76
C GLY A 286 -12.93 32.18 -14.89
N THR A 287 -12.47 30.94 -14.89
CA THR A 287 -13.35 29.73 -14.99
C THR A 287 -14.28 29.60 -13.80
N LEU A 288 -13.93 30.15 -12.64
CA LEU A 288 -14.80 30.13 -11.45
C LEU A 288 -16.07 30.99 -11.60
N ASP A 289 -16.12 31.89 -12.58
CA ASP A 289 -17.30 32.72 -12.84
C ASP A 289 -18.47 31.93 -13.43
N ASP A 290 -18.16 30.78 -14.07
CA ASP A 290 -19.19 29.86 -14.56
C ASP A 290 -19.89 29.14 -13.38
N PRO A 291 -21.24 29.25 -13.27
CA PRO A 291 -22.00 28.60 -12.21
C PRO A 291 -21.92 27.07 -12.26
N VAL A 292 -21.75 26.44 -13.44
CA VAL A 292 -21.60 24.99 -13.59
C VAL A 292 -20.26 24.53 -13.01
N VAL A 293 -19.19 25.28 -13.26
CA VAL A 293 -17.86 25.00 -12.70
C VAL A 293 -17.89 25.15 -11.18
N ARG A 294 -18.57 26.19 -10.65
CA ARG A 294 -18.74 26.34 -9.19
C ARG A 294 -19.45 25.16 -8.55
N ASP A 295 -20.49 24.62 -9.19
CA ASP A 295 -21.20 23.45 -8.72
C ASP A 295 -20.28 22.21 -8.66
N GLN A 296 -19.44 21.99 -9.68
CA GLN A 296 -18.42 20.93 -9.69
C GLN A 296 -17.40 21.09 -8.54
N PHE A 297 -16.95 22.32 -8.24
CA PHE A 297 -16.10 22.59 -7.08
C PHE A 297 -16.78 22.23 -5.76
N VAL A 298 -18.08 22.53 -5.63
CA VAL A 298 -18.86 22.17 -4.43
C VAL A 298 -18.99 20.66 -4.31
N ALA A 299 -19.33 19.95 -5.38
CA ALA A 299 -19.45 18.49 -5.39
C ALA A 299 -18.12 17.80 -4.98
N PHE A 300 -17.00 18.27 -5.52
CA PHE A 300 -15.68 17.75 -5.17
C PHE A 300 -15.34 18.02 -3.70
N TYR A 301 -15.57 19.23 -3.20
CA TYR A 301 -15.38 19.57 -1.79
C TYR A 301 -16.24 18.72 -0.85
N GLN A 302 -17.52 18.53 -1.19
CA GLN A 302 -18.43 17.70 -0.42
C GLN A 302 -17.89 16.26 -0.30
N LEU A 303 -17.39 15.68 -1.38
CA LEU A 303 -16.83 14.33 -1.34
C LEU A 303 -15.57 14.25 -0.47
N ILE A 304 -14.67 15.26 -0.54
CA ILE A 304 -13.51 15.35 0.34
C ILE A 304 -13.95 15.34 1.81
N GLU A 305 -14.95 16.16 2.18
CA GLU A 305 -15.44 16.25 3.56
C GLU A 305 -16.17 14.98 4.00
N VAL A 306 -16.99 14.38 3.14
CA VAL A 306 -17.67 13.11 3.44
C VAL A 306 -16.64 12.00 3.66
N ASN A 307 -15.57 11.93 2.85
CA ASN A 307 -14.49 10.99 3.05
C ASN A 307 -13.78 11.20 4.39
N ARG A 308 -13.46 12.45 4.74
CA ARG A 308 -12.85 12.81 6.03
C ARG A 308 -13.74 12.38 7.21
N LEU A 309 -15.03 12.69 7.15
CA LEU A 309 -15.98 12.33 8.21
C LEU A 309 -16.18 10.80 8.31
N THR A 310 -16.20 10.09 7.17
CA THR A 310 -16.28 8.63 7.13
C THR A 310 -15.04 7.99 7.77
N ALA A 311 -13.85 8.52 7.49
CA ALA A 311 -12.60 8.10 8.11
C ALA A 311 -12.61 8.38 9.63
N MET A 312 -13.16 9.50 10.08
CA MET A 312 -13.35 9.79 11.52
C MET A 312 -14.32 8.78 12.17
N ARG A 313 -15.45 8.50 11.52
CA ARG A 313 -16.43 7.50 12.01
C ARG A 313 -15.82 6.12 12.12
N SER A 314 -14.96 5.72 11.18
CA SER A 314 -14.28 4.41 11.21
C SER A 314 -13.33 4.24 12.40
N ARG A 315 -12.95 5.32 13.08
CA ARG A 315 -12.11 5.32 14.29
C ARG A 315 -12.91 5.30 15.59
N SER A 316 -14.22 5.44 15.51
CA SER A 316 -15.10 5.43 16.69
C SER A 316 -15.30 4.01 17.23
N LYS A 317 -15.81 3.90 18.47
CA LYS A 317 -16.14 2.60 19.10
C LYS A 317 -17.21 1.82 18.32
N ASP A 318 -18.01 2.49 17.49
CA ASP A 318 -19.04 1.90 16.61
C ASP A 318 -18.51 1.56 15.22
N ALA A 319 -17.21 1.59 15.01
CA ALA A 319 -16.53 1.40 13.73
C ALA A 319 -16.78 0.03 13.08
N SER A 320 -17.20 -0.99 13.83
CA SER A 320 -17.45 -2.36 13.33
C SER A 320 -18.46 -2.44 12.19
N LYS A 321 -19.25 -1.39 11.96
CA LYS A 321 -20.28 -1.31 10.91
C LYS A 321 -19.82 -0.59 9.63
N VAL A 322 -18.62 0.00 9.62
CA VAL A 322 -18.11 0.75 8.45
C VAL A 322 -17.15 -0.13 7.68
N SER A 323 -17.59 -0.58 6.51
CA SER A 323 -16.72 -1.35 5.62
C SER A 323 -15.55 -0.51 5.11
N PRO A 324 -14.28 -0.98 5.23
CA PRO A 324 -13.13 -0.28 4.68
C PRO A 324 -13.19 -0.13 3.15
N ASN A 325 -13.97 -0.97 2.48
CA ASN A 325 -14.20 -0.93 1.04
C ASN A 325 -14.86 0.39 0.57
N ILE A 326 -15.61 1.06 1.46
CA ILE A 326 -16.20 2.38 1.19
C ILE A 326 -15.09 3.41 0.94
N GLY A 327 -14.04 3.41 1.74
CA GLY A 327 -12.91 4.33 1.58
C GLY A 327 -12.20 4.17 0.22
N LYS A 328 -12.07 2.91 -0.25
CA LYS A 328 -11.49 2.62 -1.56
C LYS A 328 -12.36 3.15 -2.72
N LEU A 329 -13.67 2.94 -2.67
CA LEU A 329 -14.60 3.52 -3.67
C LEU A 329 -14.58 5.04 -3.65
N MET A 330 -14.53 5.67 -2.47
CA MET A 330 -14.42 7.12 -2.34
C MET A 330 -13.10 7.65 -2.92
N MET A 331 -11.99 6.90 -2.78
CA MET A 331 -10.72 7.25 -3.40
C MET A 331 -10.86 7.30 -4.93
N SER A 332 -11.43 6.26 -5.56
CA SER A 332 -11.67 6.22 -7.00
C SER A 332 -12.51 7.41 -7.47
N GLU A 333 -13.56 7.75 -6.73
CA GLU A 333 -14.45 8.86 -7.03
C GLU A 333 -13.75 10.23 -6.89
N LEU A 334 -12.91 10.40 -5.87
CA LEU A 334 -12.10 11.62 -5.69
C LEU A 334 -11.15 11.83 -6.88
N TYR A 335 -10.47 10.76 -7.36
CA TYR A 335 -9.62 10.87 -8.52
C TYR A 335 -10.40 11.20 -9.79
N ARG A 336 -11.59 10.63 -9.96
CA ARG A 336 -12.47 10.92 -11.10
C ARG A 336 -12.91 12.38 -11.11
N LEU A 337 -13.47 12.87 -10.00
CA LEU A 337 -13.91 14.29 -9.89
C LEU A 337 -12.73 15.25 -9.97
N GLY A 338 -11.61 14.93 -9.33
CA GLY A 338 -10.39 15.75 -9.41
C GLY A 338 -9.84 15.86 -10.84
N ARG A 339 -9.88 14.77 -11.61
CA ARG A 339 -9.54 14.74 -13.03
C ARG A 339 -10.47 15.60 -13.86
N GLU A 340 -11.79 15.41 -13.73
CA GLU A 340 -12.81 16.10 -14.53
C GLU A 340 -12.77 17.60 -14.26
N LEU A 341 -12.72 17.98 -12.99
CA LEU A 341 -12.63 19.40 -12.61
C LEU A 341 -11.29 20.01 -13.04
N GLY A 342 -10.17 19.29 -12.84
CA GLY A 342 -8.85 19.74 -13.29
C GLY A 342 -8.80 19.98 -14.79
N ALA A 343 -9.33 19.04 -15.59
CA ALA A 343 -9.42 19.21 -17.05
C ALA A 343 -10.28 20.41 -17.45
N THR A 344 -11.42 20.60 -16.79
CA THR A 344 -12.32 21.74 -17.04
C THR A 344 -11.62 23.06 -16.73
N VAL A 345 -10.93 23.17 -15.61
CA VAL A 345 -10.27 24.40 -15.16
C VAL A 345 -9.05 24.75 -16.02
N LEU A 346 -8.27 23.75 -16.43
CA LEU A 346 -7.12 23.98 -17.32
C LEU A 346 -7.54 24.21 -18.78
N GLY A 347 -8.71 23.72 -19.19
CA GLY A 347 -9.16 23.77 -20.58
C GLY A 347 -8.14 23.14 -21.53
N PRO A 348 -7.79 23.77 -22.68
CA PRO A 348 -6.84 23.20 -23.62
C PRO A 348 -5.43 22.91 -23.05
N ARG A 349 -5.04 23.60 -21.98
CA ARG A 349 -3.75 23.34 -21.29
C ARG A 349 -3.67 21.98 -20.62
N ALA A 350 -4.81 21.33 -20.35
CA ALA A 350 -4.85 19.98 -19.79
C ALA A 350 -4.19 18.93 -20.72
N THR A 351 -4.08 19.22 -22.02
CA THR A 351 -3.50 18.30 -23.04
C THR A 351 -2.07 18.66 -23.44
N LEU A 352 -1.50 19.73 -22.87
CA LEU A 352 -0.16 20.19 -23.20
C LEU A 352 0.84 19.65 -22.19
N SER A 353 2.04 19.28 -22.66
CA SER A 353 3.15 18.99 -21.74
C SER A 353 3.67 20.29 -21.13
N THR A 354 3.69 20.38 -19.81
CA THR A 354 4.18 21.56 -19.08
C THR A 354 5.42 21.23 -18.26
N GLU A 355 6.08 22.24 -17.74
CA GLU A 355 7.27 22.10 -16.91
C GLU A 355 6.97 21.24 -15.65
N ARG A 356 7.81 20.25 -15.38
CA ARG A 356 7.70 19.42 -14.18
C ARG A 356 7.75 20.29 -12.94
N GLY A 357 6.93 19.95 -11.93
CA GLY A 357 6.81 20.72 -10.69
C GLY A 357 5.76 21.83 -10.75
N SER A 358 5.28 22.23 -11.93
CA SER A 358 4.17 23.17 -12.05
C SER A 358 2.85 22.55 -11.56
N PHE A 359 1.89 23.41 -11.17
CA PHE A 359 0.57 22.91 -10.80
C PHE A 359 -0.18 22.30 -12.00
N GLU A 360 0.01 22.86 -13.18
CA GLU A 360 -0.54 22.32 -14.43
C GLU A 360 -0.04 20.91 -14.69
N ALA A 361 1.28 20.66 -14.53
CA ALA A 361 1.86 19.33 -14.67
C ALA A 361 1.27 18.32 -13.66
N GLN A 362 1.03 18.76 -12.44
CA GLN A 362 0.39 17.91 -11.41
C GLN A 362 -1.05 17.54 -11.79
N VAL A 363 -1.82 18.49 -12.35
CA VAL A 363 -3.18 18.20 -12.83
C VAL A 363 -3.14 17.24 -14.02
N GLN A 364 -2.24 17.44 -14.97
CA GLN A 364 -2.06 16.55 -16.14
C GLN A 364 -1.68 15.14 -15.71
N GLU A 365 -0.76 15.02 -14.76
CA GLU A 365 -0.36 13.73 -14.20
C GLU A 365 -1.53 13.05 -13.48
N LEU A 366 -2.32 13.79 -12.69
CA LEU A 366 -3.51 13.27 -12.05
C LEU A 366 -4.54 12.79 -13.08
N ILE A 367 -4.72 13.51 -14.20
CA ILE A 367 -5.60 13.09 -15.30
C ILE A 367 -5.18 11.72 -15.84
N LEU A 368 -3.87 11.55 -16.14
CA LEU A 368 -3.34 10.30 -16.67
C LEU A 368 -3.36 9.15 -15.66
N PHE A 369 -3.10 9.44 -14.38
CA PHE A 369 -3.07 8.45 -13.32
C PHE A 369 -4.48 8.01 -12.86
N SER A 370 -5.48 8.89 -12.98
CA SER A 370 -6.82 8.73 -12.39
C SER A 370 -7.59 7.43 -12.73
N PRO A 371 -7.34 6.71 -13.85
CA PRO A 371 -7.95 5.40 -14.07
C PRO A 371 -7.44 4.31 -13.11
N GLY A 372 -6.18 4.41 -12.65
CA GLY A 372 -5.54 3.42 -11.80
C GLY A 372 -6.30 3.12 -10.49
N PRO A 373 -6.68 4.14 -9.68
CA PRO A 373 -7.46 3.93 -8.45
C PRO A 373 -8.76 3.14 -8.60
N ALA A 374 -9.41 3.19 -9.75
CA ALA A 374 -10.60 2.39 -10.02
C ALA A 374 -10.30 0.89 -10.31
N ILE A 375 -9.02 0.55 -10.50
CA ILE A 375 -8.55 -0.78 -10.91
C ILE A 375 -7.78 -1.47 -9.78
N TYR A 376 -6.73 -0.85 -9.27
CA TYR A 376 -5.86 -1.46 -8.24
C TYR A 376 -6.53 -1.49 -6.86
N GLY A 377 -6.01 -2.31 -5.94
CA GLY A 377 -6.60 -2.52 -4.62
C GLY A 377 -8.00 -3.15 -4.68
N GLY A 378 -8.28 -3.91 -5.74
CA GLY A 378 -9.60 -4.43 -6.13
C GLY A 378 -10.41 -3.39 -6.91
N THR A 379 -10.93 -3.78 -8.09
CA THR A 379 -11.74 -2.87 -8.93
C THR A 379 -12.96 -2.35 -8.19
N ASP A 380 -13.50 -1.22 -8.64
CA ASP A 380 -14.73 -0.65 -8.04
C ASP A 380 -15.87 -1.66 -8.02
N GLN A 381 -16.00 -2.52 -9.05
CA GLN A 381 -16.99 -3.59 -9.12
C GLN A 381 -16.75 -4.65 -8.04
N ILE A 382 -15.50 -5.08 -7.84
CA ILE A 382 -15.16 -6.02 -6.76
C ILE A 382 -15.45 -5.41 -5.39
N GLN A 383 -15.16 -4.13 -5.20
CA GLN A 383 -15.46 -3.44 -3.92
C GLN A 383 -16.97 -3.34 -3.68
N GLN A 384 -17.75 -3.06 -4.72
CA GLN A 384 -19.23 -3.04 -4.66
C GLN A 384 -19.79 -4.43 -4.33
N ASN A 385 -19.28 -5.49 -4.96
CA ASN A 385 -19.68 -6.87 -4.66
C ASN A 385 -19.38 -7.23 -3.19
N ILE A 386 -18.19 -6.89 -2.69
CA ILE A 386 -17.83 -7.14 -1.28
C ILE A 386 -18.76 -6.38 -0.32
N ILE A 387 -19.09 -5.13 -0.61
CA ILE A 387 -20.04 -4.34 0.20
C ILE A 387 -21.44 -4.98 0.13
N GLY A 388 -21.90 -5.34 -1.06
CA GLY A 388 -23.18 -5.99 -1.24
C GLY A 388 -23.32 -7.30 -0.48
N GLU A 389 -22.37 -8.20 -0.68
CA GLU A 389 -22.41 -9.54 -0.09
C GLU A 389 -22.12 -9.54 1.43
N ARG A 390 -21.04 -8.89 1.85
CA ARG A 390 -20.58 -8.94 3.24
C ARG A 390 -21.14 -7.83 4.12
N GLY A 391 -21.39 -6.66 3.53
CA GLY A 391 -21.93 -5.50 4.25
C GLY A 391 -23.46 -5.48 4.32
N LEU A 392 -24.13 -5.80 3.20
CA LEU A 392 -25.58 -5.74 3.08
C LEU A 392 -26.27 -7.12 3.13
N GLY A 393 -25.49 -8.23 3.09
CA GLY A 393 -26.02 -9.59 3.13
C GLY A 393 -26.74 -10.03 1.84
N LEU A 394 -26.40 -9.40 0.70
CA LEU A 394 -26.97 -9.80 -0.60
C LEU A 394 -26.44 -11.18 -1.03
N PRO A 395 -27.19 -11.93 -1.83
CA PRO A 395 -26.74 -13.22 -2.34
C PRO A 395 -25.54 -13.05 -3.28
N ARG A 396 -24.66 -14.06 -3.26
CA ARG A 396 -23.51 -14.12 -4.19
C ARG A 396 -23.97 -14.48 -5.59
N GLU A 397 -23.16 -14.04 -6.57
CA GLU A 397 -23.35 -14.49 -7.95
C GLU A 397 -23.17 -16.03 -8.05
N PRO A 398 -23.97 -16.69 -8.92
CA PRO A 398 -23.74 -18.10 -9.25
C PRO A 398 -22.34 -18.31 -9.86
N GLY A 399 -21.68 -19.39 -9.47
CA GLY A 399 -20.34 -19.74 -9.96
C GLY A 399 -20.15 -21.26 -9.97
N PRO A 400 -18.98 -21.75 -10.38
CA PRO A 400 -18.63 -23.17 -10.31
C PRO A 400 -18.79 -23.72 -8.89
N ALA A 401 -18.99 -25.03 -8.77
CA ALA A 401 -19.04 -25.70 -7.49
C ALA A 401 -17.75 -25.43 -6.70
N LYS A 402 -17.88 -25.13 -5.38
CA LYS A 402 -16.75 -24.70 -4.56
C LYS A 402 -15.65 -25.76 -4.37
N ASP A 403 -15.99 -27.01 -4.60
CA ASP A 403 -15.16 -28.21 -4.46
C ASP A 403 -14.54 -28.66 -5.79
N THR A 404 -14.84 -27.97 -6.90
CA THR A 404 -14.22 -28.26 -8.20
C THR A 404 -12.70 -28.04 -8.13
N PRO A 405 -11.87 -29.06 -8.48
CA PRO A 405 -10.41 -28.90 -8.56
C PRO A 405 -10.01 -27.77 -9.51
N PHE A 406 -8.91 -27.07 -9.19
CA PHE A 406 -8.48 -25.93 -10.00
C PHE A 406 -8.14 -26.32 -11.44
N ASN A 407 -7.51 -27.48 -11.65
CA ASN A 407 -7.14 -28.00 -12.96
C ASN A 407 -8.34 -28.47 -13.83
N GLU A 408 -9.55 -28.53 -13.25
CA GLU A 408 -10.80 -28.83 -13.97
C GLU A 408 -11.63 -27.58 -14.27
N LEU A 409 -11.21 -26.40 -13.78
CA LEU A 409 -11.88 -25.15 -14.08
C LEU A 409 -11.54 -24.67 -15.50
N PRO A 410 -12.49 -24.04 -16.23
CA PRO A 410 -12.17 -23.41 -17.50
C PRO A 410 -11.12 -22.34 -17.30
N MET A 411 -10.08 -22.36 -18.12
CA MET A 411 -9.05 -21.31 -18.16
C MET A 411 -9.61 -20.05 -18.79
N ASN A 412 -9.38 -18.88 -18.16
CA ASN A 412 -9.79 -17.58 -18.68
C ASN A 412 -8.88 -17.13 -19.83
#